data_c43438ec19183596d9b1fa9dcbd619d1
#
_entry.id   c43438ec19183596d9b1fa9dcbd619d1
#
_cell.length_a   1.000
_cell.length_b   1.000
_cell.length_c   1.000
_cell.angle_alpha   90.00
_cell.angle_beta   90.00
_cell.angle_gamma   90.00
#
_symmetry.space_group_name_H-M   'P 1'
#
loop_
_entity.id
_entity.type
_entity.pdbx_description
1 polymer ?
#
loop_
_entity_poly.entity_id
_entity_poly.type
_entity_poly.pdbx_seq_one_letter_code
_entity_poly.pdbx_strand_id
1 'polypeptide(L)'
;MSPHDRIVACFAPSGTLRAAINLGNPILAGSDPSTGAARGVSVDLARELGRRLGVAVELVTVDNAAKSVDAVVHGRADIGFFAVDPLRGADIAFTAPYVLIEGCYLVHEGSPLRSNDEVDRPGRVVVVGRGSAYDLHLSRELKHASIVRAPTSPAVVDTFVAQRADVAAGVRQQLEADAARIGALRLLGERFMVIRQAMGLAKTRGSEGAESLERFVDDMKTSGFVAAALSRHGIRGALVAPRREDAT
;
A
#
# COMPACT_ATOMS: atom_id res chain seq x y z
N MET A 1 35.04 0.31 9.35
CA MET A 1 33.85 0.45 8.48
C MET A 1 33.43 1.91 8.52
N SER A 2 33.32 2.58 7.37
CA SER A 2 32.90 3.98 7.32
C SER A 2 31.44 4.15 7.75
N PRO A 3 30.96 5.36 8.11
CA PRO A 3 29.52 5.59 8.35
C PRO A 3 28.65 5.18 7.17
N HIS A 4 29.11 5.43 5.93
CA HIS A 4 28.42 5.01 4.72
C HIS A 4 28.31 3.49 4.62
N ASP A 5 29.43 2.75 4.87
CA ASP A 5 29.42 1.27 4.79
C ASP A 5 28.45 0.66 5.81
N ARG A 6 28.30 1.25 7.00
CA ARG A 6 27.33 0.79 8.00
C ARG A 6 25.89 0.94 7.52
N ILE A 7 25.59 2.10 6.92
CA ILE A 7 24.25 2.34 6.33
C ILE A 7 23.99 1.36 5.20
N VAL A 8 24.94 1.16 4.28
CA VAL A 8 24.82 0.18 3.18
C VAL A 8 24.55 -1.21 3.75
N ALA A 9 25.28 -1.64 4.81
CA ALA A 9 25.09 -2.94 5.44
C ALA A 9 23.67 -3.13 6.05
N CYS A 10 23.02 -2.05 6.50
CA CYS A 10 21.61 -2.12 6.96
C CYS A 10 20.63 -2.45 5.84
N PHE A 11 20.91 -1.99 4.62
CA PHE A 11 19.99 -2.11 3.48
C PHE A 11 20.38 -3.22 2.50
N ALA A 12 21.65 -3.44 2.30
CA ALA A 12 22.18 -4.37 1.30
C ALA A 12 23.28 -5.26 1.89
N PRO A 13 22.99 -6.11 2.88
CA PRO A 13 23.99 -6.95 3.53
C PRO A 13 24.63 -7.97 2.58
N SER A 14 23.95 -8.28 1.48
CA SER A 14 24.48 -9.15 0.41
C SER A 14 25.14 -8.37 -0.75
N GLY A 15 25.29 -7.04 -0.62
CA GLY A 15 25.77 -6.16 -1.70
C GLY A 15 24.69 -5.72 -2.69
N THR A 16 23.45 -6.23 -2.56
CA THR A 16 22.31 -5.88 -3.40
C THR A 16 21.12 -5.51 -2.49
N LEU A 17 20.45 -4.40 -2.78
CA LEU A 17 19.23 -3.98 -2.11
C LEU A 17 18.04 -4.76 -2.68
N ARG A 18 17.43 -5.63 -1.89
CA ARG A 18 16.22 -6.37 -2.27
C ARG A 18 14.99 -5.61 -1.79
N ALA A 19 14.14 -5.19 -2.71
CA ALA A 19 12.94 -4.41 -2.42
C ALA A 19 11.68 -5.22 -2.69
N ALA A 20 10.83 -5.44 -1.67
CA ALA A 20 9.54 -6.10 -1.82
C ALA A 20 8.55 -5.15 -2.52
N ILE A 21 8.08 -5.53 -3.70
CA ILE A 21 7.15 -4.77 -4.54
C ILE A 21 5.80 -5.48 -4.60
N ASN A 22 4.80 -4.89 -3.99
CA ASN A 22 3.43 -5.43 -3.98
C ASN A 22 2.67 -5.00 -5.24
N LEU A 23 2.57 -5.89 -6.24
CA LEU A 23 1.79 -5.69 -7.46
C LEU A 23 0.27 -5.71 -7.22
N GLY A 24 -0.17 -6.20 -6.06
CA GLY A 24 -1.57 -6.12 -5.63
C GLY A 24 -2.03 -4.72 -5.17
N ASN A 25 -1.15 -3.71 -5.26
CA ASN A 25 -1.51 -2.30 -5.06
C ASN A 25 -1.22 -1.51 -6.35
N PRO A 26 -2.13 -1.54 -7.32
CA PRO A 26 -1.92 -0.96 -8.65
C PRO A 26 -1.72 0.57 -8.65
N ILE A 27 -2.04 1.25 -7.54
CA ILE A 27 -1.80 2.68 -7.37
C ILE A 27 -0.30 2.98 -7.23
N LEU A 28 0.46 2.12 -6.57
CA LEU A 28 1.87 2.37 -6.26
C LEU A 28 2.83 1.45 -7.01
N ALA A 29 2.37 0.30 -7.48
CA ALA A 29 3.16 -0.63 -8.26
C ALA A 29 2.28 -1.47 -9.20
N GLY A 30 2.81 -1.79 -10.36
CA GLY A 30 2.16 -2.65 -11.36
C GLY A 30 3.20 -3.24 -12.30
N SER A 31 2.75 -4.04 -13.25
CA SER A 31 3.58 -4.54 -14.33
C SER A 31 3.40 -3.70 -15.58
N ASP A 32 4.47 -3.47 -16.29
CA ASP A 32 4.41 -2.86 -17.63
C ASP A 32 3.75 -3.86 -18.60
N PRO A 33 2.70 -3.44 -19.33
CA PRO A 33 1.96 -4.37 -20.19
C PRO A 33 2.77 -4.95 -21.34
N SER A 34 3.83 -4.26 -21.77
CA SER A 34 4.64 -4.67 -22.93
C SER A 34 5.83 -5.56 -22.55
N THR A 35 6.41 -5.31 -21.37
CA THR A 35 7.66 -5.97 -20.93
C THR A 35 7.46 -6.92 -19.75
N GLY A 36 6.33 -6.81 -19.04
CA GLY A 36 6.12 -7.50 -17.77
C GLY A 36 6.94 -6.94 -16.58
N ALA A 37 7.81 -5.97 -16.81
CA ALA A 37 8.67 -5.40 -15.78
C ALA A 37 7.87 -4.64 -14.74
N ALA A 38 8.25 -4.77 -13.47
CA ALA A 38 7.65 -3.99 -12.40
C ALA A 38 7.94 -2.49 -12.58
N ARG A 39 6.89 -1.66 -12.42
CA ARG A 39 6.93 -0.20 -12.49
C ARG A 39 6.06 0.42 -11.42
N GLY A 40 6.19 1.72 -11.18
CA GLY A 40 5.38 2.47 -10.24
C GLY A 40 6.20 3.25 -9.22
N VAL A 41 5.50 3.99 -8.36
CA VAL A 41 6.13 4.87 -7.36
C VAL A 41 7.05 4.06 -6.42
N SER A 42 6.62 2.87 -5.99
CA SER A 42 7.43 2.00 -5.13
C SER A 42 8.73 1.55 -5.82
N VAL A 43 8.65 1.25 -7.11
CA VAL A 43 9.84 0.86 -7.90
C VAL A 43 10.81 2.02 -8.08
N ASP A 44 10.27 3.23 -8.36
CA ASP A 44 11.09 4.43 -8.50
C ASP A 44 11.83 4.76 -7.19
N LEU A 45 11.14 4.68 -6.05
CA LEU A 45 11.74 4.89 -4.73
C LEU A 45 12.81 3.84 -4.39
N ALA A 46 12.56 2.56 -4.69
CA ALA A 46 13.54 1.50 -4.47
C ALA A 46 14.82 1.74 -5.29
N ARG A 47 14.67 2.09 -6.58
CA ARG A 47 15.79 2.40 -7.47
C ARG A 47 16.58 3.64 -7.03
N GLU A 48 15.87 4.69 -6.61
CA GLU A 48 16.54 5.90 -6.12
C GLU A 48 17.31 5.64 -4.81
N LEU A 49 16.76 4.82 -3.90
CA LEU A 49 17.50 4.41 -2.70
C LEU A 49 18.76 3.63 -3.05
N GLY A 50 18.67 2.64 -3.95
CA GLY A 50 19.82 1.87 -4.40
C GLY A 50 20.89 2.75 -5.06
N ARG A 51 20.47 3.71 -5.91
CA ARG A 51 21.37 4.71 -6.53
C ARG A 51 22.12 5.55 -5.49
N ARG A 52 21.43 6.01 -4.43
CA ARG A 52 22.05 6.79 -3.34
C ARG A 52 23.01 5.96 -2.49
N LEU A 53 22.69 4.69 -2.29
CA LEU A 53 23.55 3.76 -1.56
C LEU A 53 24.72 3.24 -2.42
N GLY A 54 24.71 3.44 -3.76
CA GLY A 54 25.70 2.91 -4.68
C GLY A 54 25.63 1.38 -4.86
N VAL A 55 24.44 0.77 -4.70
CA VAL A 55 24.23 -0.68 -4.81
C VAL A 55 23.22 -1.03 -5.90
N ALA A 56 23.32 -2.25 -6.44
CA ALA A 56 22.29 -2.79 -7.33
C ALA A 56 20.96 -3.00 -6.58
N VAL A 57 19.84 -2.97 -7.32
CA VAL A 57 18.48 -3.19 -6.77
C VAL A 57 17.88 -4.43 -7.42
N GLU A 58 17.43 -5.34 -6.57
CA GLU A 58 16.61 -6.48 -6.96
C GLU A 58 15.15 -6.22 -6.52
N LEU A 59 14.20 -6.39 -7.44
CA LEU A 59 12.77 -6.23 -7.15
C LEU A 59 12.13 -7.58 -6.85
N VAL A 60 11.80 -7.83 -5.59
CA VAL A 60 11.10 -9.03 -5.13
C VAL A 60 9.60 -8.78 -5.27
N THR A 61 9.02 -9.17 -6.40
CA THR A 61 7.60 -8.93 -6.69
C THR A 61 6.70 -9.93 -5.98
N VAL A 62 5.60 -9.43 -5.42
CA VAL A 62 4.56 -10.22 -4.76
C VAL A 62 3.17 -9.72 -5.17
N ASP A 63 2.14 -10.54 -5.01
CA ASP A 63 0.77 -10.28 -5.46
C ASP A 63 -0.15 -9.65 -4.40
N ASN A 64 0.30 -9.60 -3.13
CA ASN A 64 -0.48 -9.01 -2.04
C ASN A 64 0.40 -8.45 -0.90
N ALA A 65 -0.23 -7.63 -0.05
CA ALA A 65 0.46 -6.93 1.03
C ALA A 65 1.00 -7.87 2.12
N ALA A 66 0.32 -8.97 2.43
CA ALA A 66 0.78 -9.93 3.44
C ALA A 66 2.10 -10.59 3.03
N LYS A 67 2.22 -10.99 1.75
CA LYS A 67 3.46 -11.56 1.20
C LYS A 67 4.61 -10.55 1.18
N SER A 68 4.29 -9.24 0.99
CA SER A 68 5.31 -8.18 1.07
C SER A 68 5.87 -8.04 2.50
N VAL A 69 4.99 -8.04 3.51
CA VAL A 69 5.40 -8.03 4.92
C VAL A 69 6.24 -9.28 5.24
N ASP A 70 5.76 -10.46 4.86
CA ASP A 70 6.42 -11.73 5.08
C ASP A 70 7.82 -11.79 4.42
N ALA A 71 7.97 -11.23 3.22
CA ALA A 71 9.26 -11.17 2.54
C ALA A 71 10.28 -10.34 3.32
N VAL A 72 9.88 -9.20 3.91
CA VAL A 72 10.78 -8.34 4.69
C VAL A 72 11.07 -8.93 6.06
N VAL A 73 10.05 -9.42 6.77
CA VAL A 73 10.21 -10.00 8.11
C VAL A 73 11.14 -11.21 8.10
N HIS A 74 11.04 -12.07 7.08
CA HIS A 74 11.88 -13.26 6.94
C HIS A 74 13.15 -13.05 6.11
N GLY A 75 13.55 -11.80 5.84
CA GLY A 75 14.81 -11.48 5.21
C GLY A 75 14.92 -11.88 3.72
N ARG A 76 13.80 -12.15 3.04
CA ARG A 76 13.77 -12.34 1.58
C ARG A 76 13.82 -11.01 0.81
N ALA A 77 13.44 -9.93 1.46
CA ALA A 77 13.67 -8.56 1.03
C ALA A 77 14.22 -7.72 2.17
N ASP A 78 14.92 -6.66 1.85
CA ASP A 78 15.58 -5.79 2.83
C ASP A 78 14.69 -4.60 3.21
N ILE A 79 13.90 -4.12 2.25
CA ILE A 79 12.91 -3.06 2.43
C ILE A 79 11.58 -3.45 1.76
N GLY A 80 10.53 -2.74 2.14
CA GLY A 80 9.24 -2.85 1.49
C GLY A 80 8.42 -1.56 1.57
N PHE A 81 7.23 -1.60 0.94
CA PHE A 81 6.29 -0.49 0.83
C PHE A 81 4.95 -0.94 1.41
N PHE A 82 4.50 -0.28 2.47
CA PHE A 82 3.41 -0.76 3.31
C PHE A 82 2.44 0.35 3.67
N ALA A 83 1.17 0.01 3.78
CA ALA A 83 0.28 0.80 4.61
C ALA A 83 0.69 0.63 6.08
N VAL A 84 0.84 1.73 6.78
CA VAL A 84 1.08 1.74 8.23
C VAL A 84 -0.10 1.09 8.93
N ASP A 85 0.17 0.08 9.74
CA ASP A 85 -0.84 -0.65 10.51
C ASP A 85 -0.21 -1.20 11.79
N PRO A 86 -0.91 -1.15 12.95
CA PRO A 86 -0.36 -1.62 14.22
C PRO A 86 0.12 -3.08 14.20
N LEU A 87 -0.61 -3.97 13.52
CA LEU A 87 -0.26 -5.38 13.42
C LEU A 87 1.08 -5.57 12.68
N ARG A 88 1.26 -4.87 11.56
CA ARG A 88 2.51 -4.89 10.79
C ARG A 88 3.66 -4.22 11.54
N GLY A 89 3.34 -3.19 12.34
CA GLY A 89 4.30 -2.46 13.17
C GLY A 89 4.88 -3.28 14.32
N ALA A 90 4.41 -4.50 14.57
CA ALA A 90 5.08 -5.42 15.50
C ALA A 90 6.51 -5.73 15.00
N ASP A 91 6.68 -6.02 13.72
CA ASP A 91 7.95 -6.51 13.14
C ASP A 91 8.63 -5.52 12.19
N ILE A 92 7.85 -4.55 11.64
CA ILE A 92 8.33 -3.55 10.67
C ILE A 92 8.53 -2.20 11.34
N ALA A 93 9.72 -1.63 11.15
CA ALA A 93 9.99 -0.22 11.42
C ALA A 93 9.57 0.59 10.20
N PHE A 94 8.48 1.36 10.34
CA PHE A 94 7.96 2.23 9.30
C PHE A 94 8.62 3.60 9.34
N THR A 95 8.77 4.20 8.15
CA THR A 95 9.00 5.64 8.02
C THR A 95 7.69 6.42 8.24
N ALA A 96 7.77 7.74 8.31
CA ALA A 96 6.62 8.59 8.04
C ALA A 96 6.04 8.24 6.64
N PRO A 97 4.72 8.42 6.45
CA PRO A 97 4.12 8.13 5.16
C PRO A 97 4.67 9.06 4.06
N TYR A 98 4.81 8.50 2.85
CA TYR A 98 5.18 9.26 1.66
C TYR A 98 3.96 9.58 0.78
N VAL A 99 2.91 8.75 0.85
CA VAL A 99 1.67 8.93 0.10
C VAL A 99 0.47 8.59 0.98
N LEU A 100 -0.62 9.34 0.80
CA LEU A 100 -1.93 9.10 1.40
C LEU A 100 -2.91 8.68 0.30
N ILE A 101 -3.65 7.60 0.56
CA ILE A 101 -4.65 7.02 -0.34
C ILE A 101 -5.95 6.85 0.44
N GLU A 102 -7.10 6.99 -0.22
CA GLU A 102 -8.40 6.83 0.42
C GLU A 102 -8.93 5.41 0.30
N GLY A 103 -9.38 4.85 1.43
CA GLY A 103 -10.19 3.64 1.49
C GLY A 103 -11.67 4.00 1.43
N CYS A 104 -12.41 3.42 0.47
CA CYS A 104 -13.81 3.72 0.23
C CYS A 104 -14.65 2.43 0.12
N TYR A 105 -15.95 2.58 0.22
CA TYR A 105 -16.92 1.53 -0.08
C TYR A 105 -17.51 1.71 -1.48
N LEU A 106 -17.83 0.59 -2.11
CA LEU A 106 -18.55 0.50 -3.39
C LEU A 106 -19.77 -0.40 -3.19
N VAL A 107 -20.88 -0.01 -3.79
CA VAL A 107 -22.15 -0.74 -3.74
C VAL A 107 -22.78 -0.84 -5.13
N HIS A 108 -23.78 -1.71 -5.31
CA HIS A 108 -24.61 -1.70 -6.50
C HIS A 108 -25.37 -0.38 -6.62
N GLU A 109 -25.60 0.11 -7.84
CA GLU A 109 -26.33 1.36 -8.12
C GLU A 109 -27.68 1.40 -7.40
N GLY A 110 -28.44 0.30 -7.46
CA GLY A 110 -29.75 0.13 -6.79
C GLY A 110 -29.68 -0.15 -5.28
N SER A 111 -28.48 -0.17 -4.66
CA SER A 111 -28.36 -0.41 -3.22
C SER A 111 -29.11 0.64 -2.40
N PRO A 112 -29.83 0.27 -1.33
CA PRO A 112 -30.47 1.21 -0.43
C PRO A 112 -29.46 1.99 0.42
N LEU A 113 -28.21 1.53 0.56
CA LEU A 113 -27.17 2.18 1.37
C LEU A 113 -26.82 3.55 0.79
N ARG A 114 -26.78 4.58 1.66
CA ARG A 114 -26.47 5.97 1.28
C ARG A 114 -25.27 6.55 1.99
N SER A 115 -24.87 5.98 3.14
CA SER A 115 -23.73 6.44 3.94
C SER A 115 -22.89 5.28 4.45
N ASN A 116 -21.66 5.58 4.88
CA ASN A 116 -20.75 4.59 5.47
C ASN A 116 -21.27 4.00 6.78
N ASP A 117 -22.05 4.77 7.55
CA ASP A 117 -22.63 4.35 8.85
C ASP A 117 -23.65 3.22 8.72
N GLU A 118 -24.20 3.01 7.51
CA GLU A 118 -25.17 1.97 7.23
C GLU A 118 -24.52 0.62 6.90
N VAL A 119 -23.19 0.58 6.73
CA VAL A 119 -22.46 -0.63 6.33
C VAL A 119 -22.39 -1.64 7.47
N ASP A 120 -22.06 -1.21 8.70
CA ASP A 120 -21.89 -2.12 9.84
C ASP A 120 -23.25 -2.50 10.47
N ARG A 121 -23.97 -3.39 9.81
CA ARG A 121 -25.27 -3.90 10.27
C ARG A 121 -25.31 -5.43 10.19
N PRO A 122 -26.09 -6.10 11.08
CA PRO A 122 -26.30 -7.55 10.99
C PRO A 122 -26.83 -7.95 9.62
N GLY A 123 -26.27 -9.03 9.09
CA GLY A 123 -26.63 -9.59 7.79
C GLY A 123 -25.96 -8.92 6.59
N ARG A 124 -25.21 -7.82 6.77
CA ARG A 124 -24.42 -7.22 5.71
C ARG A 124 -23.13 -8.00 5.46
N VAL A 125 -22.71 -8.05 4.20
CA VAL A 125 -21.49 -8.70 3.76
C VAL A 125 -20.59 -7.68 3.08
N VAL A 126 -19.38 -7.50 3.62
CA VAL A 126 -18.35 -6.59 3.09
C VAL A 126 -17.21 -7.40 2.50
N VAL A 127 -16.92 -7.22 1.23
CA VAL A 127 -15.79 -7.88 0.54
C VAL A 127 -14.55 -7.01 0.64
N VAL A 128 -13.44 -7.59 1.08
CA VAL A 128 -12.12 -6.95 1.21
C VAL A 128 -11.04 -7.76 0.52
N GLY A 129 -9.92 -7.14 0.16
CA GLY A 129 -8.73 -7.88 -0.29
C GLY A 129 -7.96 -8.45 0.90
N ARG A 130 -7.71 -9.74 0.92
CA ARG A 130 -7.02 -10.45 2.00
C ARG A 130 -5.71 -9.77 2.40
N GLY A 131 -5.58 -9.43 3.68
CA GLY A 131 -4.37 -8.81 4.26
C GLY A 131 -4.09 -7.38 3.77
N SER A 132 -5.04 -6.74 3.08
CA SER A 132 -4.94 -5.32 2.71
C SER A 132 -5.05 -4.41 3.94
N ALA A 133 -4.72 -3.12 3.79
CA ALA A 133 -4.89 -2.14 4.86
C ALA A 133 -6.34 -2.03 5.33
N TYR A 134 -7.28 -2.05 4.39
CA TYR A 134 -8.70 -1.96 4.69
C TYR A 134 -9.26 -3.28 5.23
N ASP A 135 -8.70 -4.46 4.90
CA ASP A 135 -9.04 -5.71 5.59
C ASP A 135 -8.65 -5.64 7.06
N LEU A 136 -7.40 -5.25 7.36
CA LEU A 136 -6.92 -5.13 8.73
C LEU A 136 -7.71 -4.09 9.53
N HIS A 137 -8.01 -2.94 8.92
CA HIS A 137 -8.81 -1.89 9.55
C HIS A 137 -10.23 -2.36 9.82
N LEU A 138 -10.95 -2.83 8.81
CA LEU A 138 -12.35 -3.24 8.93
C LEU A 138 -12.53 -4.47 9.83
N SER A 139 -11.55 -5.37 9.90
CA SER A 139 -11.57 -6.49 10.85
C SER A 139 -11.54 -6.05 12.31
N ARG A 140 -11.05 -4.84 12.60
CA ARG A 140 -11.09 -4.24 13.95
C ARG A 140 -12.34 -3.39 14.20
N GLU A 141 -12.80 -2.69 13.16
CA GLU A 141 -13.86 -1.69 13.29
C GLU A 141 -15.27 -2.27 13.17
N LEU A 142 -15.50 -3.17 12.20
CA LEU A 142 -16.82 -3.75 11.99
C LEU A 142 -17.18 -4.71 13.14
N LYS A 143 -18.38 -4.54 13.68
CA LYS A 143 -18.91 -5.32 14.81
C LYS A 143 -20.07 -6.24 14.43
N HIS A 144 -20.78 -5.90 13.38
CA HIS A 144 -22.05 -6.55 12.99
C HIS A 144 -22.01 -7.14 11.58
N ALA A 145 -21.36 -6.46 10.64
CA ALA A 145 -21.22 -6.93 9.27
C ALA A 145 -20.19 -8.07 9.16
N SER A 146 -20.44 -9.00 8.27
CA SER A 146 -19.51 -10.09 7.96
C SER A 146 -18.50 -9.68 6.92
N ILE A 147 -17.24 -10.14 7.05
CA ILE A 147 -16.18 -9.88 6.10
C ILE A 147 -15.90 -11.12 5.25
N VAL A 148 -15.96 -10.93 3.93
CA VAL A 148 -15.50 -11.90 2.93
C VAL A 148 -14.19 -11.41 2.32
N ARG A 149 -13.21 -12.30 2.19
CA ARG A 149 -11.86 -11.96 1.73
C ARG A 149 -11.61 -12.47 0.32
N ALA A 150 -11.56 -11.56 -0.64
CA ALA A 150 -11.03 -11.85 -1.98
C ALA A 150 -9.52 -12.17 -1.89
N PRO A 151 -8.97 -12.99 -2.80
CA PRO A 151 -7.57 -13.40 -2.73
C PRO A 151 -6.57 -12.25 -2.86
N THR A 152 -6.91 -11.22 -3.64
CA THR A 152 -6.10 -10.02 -3.87
C THR A 152 -6.98 -8.76 -3.88
N SER A 153 -6.39 -7.57 -3.74
CA SER A 153 -7.15 -6.31 -3.84
C SER A 153 -7.81 -6.10 -5.22
N PRO A 154 -7.15 -6.39 -6.35
CA PRO A 154 -7.80 -6.32 -7.67
C PRO A 154 -9.00 -7.26 -7.84
N ALA A 155 -9.08 -8.37 -7.10
CA ALA A 155 -10.18 -9.32 -7.19
C ALA A 155 -11.41 -8.95 -6.34
N VAL A 156 -11.37 -7.85 -5.59
CA VAL A 156 -12.42 -7.48 -4.62
C VAL A 156 -13.76 -7.26 -5.31
N VAL A 157 -13.80 -6.44 -6.37
CA VAL A 157 -15.07 -6.06 -6.99
C VAL A 157 -15.66 -7.22 -7.79
N ASP A 158 -14.85 -8.03 -8.46
CA ASP A 158 -15.33 -9.23 -9.15
C ASP A 158 -15.89 -10.25 -8.13
N THR A 159 -15.24 -10.42 -6.97
CA THR A 159 -15.76 -11.27 -5.88
C THR A 159 -17.08 -10.72 -5.32
N PHE A 160 -17.16 -9.40 -5.11
CA PHE A 160 -18.36 -8.71 -4.64
C PHE A 160 -19.56 -8.97 -5.58
N VAL A 161 -19.37 -8.82 -6.88
CA VAL A 161 -20.40 -9.06 -7.88
C VAL A 161 -20.78 -10.53 -7.93
N ALA A 162 -19.80 -11.43 -8.00
CA ALA A 162 -20.04 -12.89 -8.10
C ALA A 162 -20.79 -13.45 -6.89
N GLN A 163 -20.51 -12.95 -5.69
CA GLN A 163 -21.15 -13.40 -4.46
C GLN A 163 -22.42 -12.62 -4.11
N ARG A 164 -22.80 -11.62 -4.92
CA ARG A 164 -23.93 -10.71 -4.62
C ARG A 164 -23.84 -10.12 -3.22
N ALA A 165 -22.64 -9.76 -2.79
CA ALA A 165 -22.41 -9.13 -1.50
C ALA A 165 -23.01 -7.72 -1.44
N ASP A 166 -23.15 -7.15 -0.24
CA ASP A 166 -23.75 -5.81 -0.07
C ASP A 166 -22.77 -4.69 -0.40
N VAL A 167 -21.49 -4.86 -0.05
CA VAL A 167 -20.47 -3.81 -0.11
C VAL A 167 -19.13 -4.39 -0.54
N ALA A 168 -18.41 -3.68 -1.42
CA ALA A 168 -16.98 -3.89 -1.65
C ALA A 168 -16.19 -2.75 -0.97
N ALA A 169 -15.09 -3.08 -0.30
CA ALA A 169 -14.17 -2.10 0.27
C ALA A 169 -12.83 -2.15 -0.45
N GLY A 170 -12.28 -0.99 -0.78
CA GLY A 170 -11.02 -0.92 -1.53
C GLY A 170 -10.44 0.48 -1.59
N VAL A 171 -9.36 0.62 -2.32
CA VAL A 171 -8.77 1.92 -2.65
C VAL A 171 -9.69 2.64 -3.65
N ARG A 172 -10.00 3.92 -3.40
CA ARG A 172 -10.92 4.73 -4.20
C ARG A 172 -10.70 4.56 -5.71
N GLN A 173 -9.48 4.78 -6.18
CA GLN A 173 -9.13 4.76 -7.60
C GLN A 173 -9.38 3.39 -8.25
N GLN A 174 -9.11 2.31 -7.50
CA GLN A 174 -9.38 0.95 -7.97
C GLN A 174 -10.88 0.71 -8.07
N LEU A 175 -11.64 1.12 -7.07
CA LEU A 175 -13.10 0.99 -7.06
C LEU A 175 -13.75 1.81 -8.17
N GLU A 176 -13.27 3.04 -8.45
CA GLU A 176 -13.73 3.88 -9.56
C GLU A 176 -13.46 3.22 -10.92
N ALA A 177 -12.26 2.67 -11.11
CA ALA A 177 -11.90 1.96 -12.34
C ALA A 177 -12.76 0.70 -12.54
N ASP A 178 -13.00 -0.07 -11.50
CA ASP A 178 -13.84 -1.27 -11.55
C ASP A 178 -15.32 -0.92 -11.75
N ALA A 179 -15.82 0.15 -11.14
CA ALA A 179 -17.19 0.64 -11.39
C ALA A 179 -17.38 1.06 -12.85
N ALA A 180 -16.39 1.75 -13.42
CA ALA A 180 -16.43 2.12 -14.85
C ALA A 180 -16.35 0.90 -15.77
N ARG A 181 -15.59 -0.13 -15.40
CA ARG A 181 -15.43 -1.38 -16.17
C ARG A 181 -16.69 -2.25 -16.17
N ILE A 182 -17.33 -2.37 -15.00
CA ILE A 182 -18.46 -3.30 -14.79
C ILE A 182 -19.82 -2.63 -15.07
N GLY A 183 -19.95 -1.35 -14.70
CA GLY A 183 -21.22 -0.61 -14.74
C GLY A 183 -22.16 -0.97 -13.58
N ALA A 184 -23.22 -0.17 -13.42
CA ALA A 184 -24.24 -0.34 -12.39
C ALA A 184 -23.69 -0.43 -10.94
N LEU A 185 -22.53 0.18 -10.70
CA LEU A 185 -21.88 0.29 -9.40
C LEU A 185 -21.60 1.75 -9.08
N ARG A 186 -21.61 2.11 -7.81
CA ARG A 186 -21.28 3.45 -7.33
C ARG A 186 -20.50 3.41 -6.03
N LEU A 187 -19.64 4.40 -5.80
CA LEU A 187 -19.04 4.64 -4.51
C LEU A 187 -20.11 5.02 -3.48
N LEU A 188 -19.92 4.60 -2.24
CA LEU A 188 -20.78 4.94 -1.13
C LEU A 188 -20.20 6.12 -0.34
N GLY A 189 -20.50 7.37 -0.81
CA GLY A 189 -20.13 8.58 -0.09
C GLY A 189 -18.61 8.80 0.04
N GLU A 190 -18.19 9.18 1.25
CA GLU A 190 -16.82 9.56 1.56
C GLU A 190 -15.93 8.36 1.88
N ARG A 191 -14.62 8.63 2.07
CA ARG A 191 -13.67 7.64 2.58
C ARG A 191 -14.08 7.18 3.98
N PHE A 192 -13.88 5.90 4.29
CA PHE A 192 -13.98 5.38 5.66
C PHE A 192 -12.60 5.35 6.36
N MET A 193 -11.49 5.41 5.60
CA MET A 193 -10.13 5.49 6.16
C MET A 193 -9.17 6.22 5.24
N VAL A 194 -8.09 6.72 5.82
CA VAL A 194 -6.89 7.17 5.09
C VAL A 194 -5.81 6.10 5.22
N ILE A 195 -5.38 5.56 4.09
CA ILE A 195 -4.30 4.58 4.00
C ILE A 195 -2.98 5.36 3.90
N ARG A 196 -2.15 5.27 4.94
CA ARG A 196 -0.86 5.93 5.04
C ARG A 196 0.22 5.00 4.52
N GLN A 197 0.73 5.26 3.32
CA GLN A 197 1.76 4.44 2.67
C GLN A 197 3.15 4.90 3.07
N ALA A 198 3.93 4.00 3.66
CA ALA A 198 5.27 4.22 4.16
C ALA A 198 6.26 3.23 3.55
N MET A 199 7.54 3.54 3.59
CA MET A 199 8.60 2.55 3.44
C MET A 199 8.85 1.88 4.80
N GLY A 200 9.46 0.71 4.78
CA GLY A 200 9.81 0.03 6.02
C GLY A 200 10.84 -1.07 5.81
N LEU A 201 11.47 -1.43 6.91
CA LEU A 201 12.43 -2.53 7.01
C LEU A 201 12.13 -3.34 8.27
N ALA A 202 12.66 -4.55 8.39
CA ALA A 202 12.50 -5.35 9.59
C ALA A 202 13.16 -4.64 10.79
N LYS A 203 12.50 -4.60 11.95
CA LYS A 203 13.04 -3.99 13.17
C LYS A 203 14.39 -4.55 13.57
N THR A 204 14.67 -5.79 13.20
CA THR A 204 15.97 -6.46 13.45
C THR A 204 17.15 -5.81 12.72
N ARG A 205 16.90 -4.89 11.76
CA ARG A 205 17.94 -4.12 11.04
C ARG A 205 18.48 -2.94 11.86
N GLY A 206 17.91 -2.67 13.03
CA GLY A 206 18.36 -1.63 13.95
C GLY A 206 17.85 -0.23 13.64
N SER A 207 18.12 0.69 14.57
CA SER A 207 17.66 2.08 14.51
C SER A 207 18.38 2.89 13.42
N GLU A 208 19.68 2.64 13.20
CA GLU A 208 20.49 3.38 12.19
C GLU A 208 19.91 3.22 10.77
N GLY A 209 19.46 1.99 10.41
CA GLY A 209 18.76 1.73 9.17
C GLY A 209 17.40 2.42 9.10
N ALA A 210 16.62 2.35 10.18
CA ALA A 210 15.29 2.98 10.24
C ALA A 210 15.37 4.51 10.10
N GLU A 211 16.28 5.17 10.83
CA GLU A 211 16.50 6.61 10.76
C GLU A 211 17.02 7.06 9.38
N SER A 212 17.89 6.24 8.77
CA SER A 212 18.37 6.54 7.41
C SER A 212 17.25 6.45 6.38
N LEU A 213 16.37 5.45 6.51
CA LEU A 213 15.21 5.30 5.62
C LEU A 213 14.19 6.43 5.82
N GLU A 214 14.00 6.87 7.07
CA GLU A 214 13.16 8.04 7.40
C GLU A 214 13.66 9.30 6.70
N ARG A 215 14.96 9.62 6.83
CA ARG A 215 15.58 10.77 6.16
C ARG A 215 15.44 10.67 4.63
N PHE A 216 15.65 9.49 4.07
CA PHE A 216 15.45 9.25 2.64
C PHE A 216 14.03 9.59 2.20
N VAL A 217 13.01 9.12 2.94
CA VAL A 217 11.60 9.39 2.59
C VAL A 217 11.28 10.88 2.71
N ASP A 218 11.77 11.57 3.73
CA ASP A 218 11.58 13.01 3.87
C ASP A 218 12.25 13.80 2.74
N ASP A 219 13.44 13.41 2.31
CA ASP A 219 14.10 13.97 1.12
C ASP A 219 13.28 13.74 -0.14
N MET A 220 12.70 12.53 -0.33
CA MET A 220 11.89 12.21 -1.51
C MET A 220 10.60 13.03 -1.57
N LYS A 221 9.98 13.30 -0.43
CA LYS A 221 8.82 14.21 -0.34
C LYS A 221 9.23 15.64 -0.66
N THR A 222 10.29 16.12 -0.01
CA THR A 222 10.76 17.51 -0.06
C THR A 222 11.29 17.93 -1.43
N SER A 223 12.05 17.04 -2.08
CA SER A 223 12.58 17.30 -3.43
C SER A 223 11.52 17.25 -4.53
N GLY A 224 10.27 16.87 -4.20
CA GLY A 224 9.21 16.67 -5.19
C GLY A 224 9.32 15.34 -5.95
N PHE A 225 10.26 14.45 -5.57
CA PHE A 225 10.43 13.15 -6.24
C PHE A 225 9.15 12.31 -6.20
N VAL A 226 8.48 12.23 -5.05
CA VAL A 226 7.22 11.47 -4.89
C VAL A 226 6.13 12.08 -5.77
N ALA A 227 5.97 13.39 -5.80
CA ALA A 227 4.99 14.08 -6.65
C ALA A 227 5.25 13.81 -8.15
N ALA A 228 6.52 13.91 -8.56
CA ALA A 228 6.92 13.62 -9.93
C ALA A 228 6.70 12.15 -10.30
N ALA A 229 6.93 11.21 -9.38
CA ALA A 229 6.66 9.78 -9.60
C ALA A 229 5.16 9.51 -9.75
N LEU A 230 4.30 10.06 -8.88
CA LEU A 230 2.85 9.96 -9.02
C LEU A 230 2.39 10.47 -10.38
N SER A 231 2.87 11.65 -10.81
CA SER A 231 2.54 12.23 -12.12
C SER A 231 3.01 11.35 -13.28
N ARG A 232 4.25 10.85 -13.26
CA ARG A 232 4.86 9.99 -14.29
C ARG A 232 4.06 8.71 -14.49
N HIS A 233 3.54 8.15 -13.43
CA HIS A 233 2.74 6.93 -13.46
C HIS A 233 1.24 7.20 -13.63
N GLY A 234 0.82 8.46 -13.85
CA GLY A 234 -0.58 8.83 -14.10
C GLY A 234 -1.49 8.64 -12.88
N ILE A 235 -0.94 8.59 -11.68
CA ILE A 235 -1.72 8.36 -10.45
C ILE A 235 -2.43 9.65 -10.05
N ARG A 236 -3.76 9.59 -10.00
CA ARG A 236 -4.64 10.68 -9.56
C ARG A 236 -5.28 10.36 -8.22
N GLY A 237 -5.61 11.39 -7.43
CA GLY A 237 -6.32 11.24 -6.15
C GLY A 237 -5.48 10.67 -5.00
N ALA A 238 -4.22 10.27 -5.24
CA ALA A 238 -3.24 10.02 -4.19
C ALA A 238 -2.51 11.33 -3.86
N LEU A 239 -2.30 11.58 -2.57
CA LEU A 239 -1.65 12.81 -2.09
C LEU A 239 -0.26 12.49 -1.56
N VAL A 240 0.71 13.36 -1.84
CA VAL A 240 1.99 13.32 -1.12
C VAL A 240 1.70 13.62 0.35
N ALA A 241 2.19 12.77 1.24
CA ALA A 241 1.98 12.99 2.66
C ALA A 241 2.73 14.23 3.15
N PRO A 242 2.16 15.03 4.08
CA PRO A 242 2.84 16.17 4.67
C PRO A 242 4.14 15.74 5.36
N ARG A 243 5.01 16.69 5.61
CA ARG A 243 6.19 16.46 6.46
C ARG A 243 5.75 16.17 7.89
N ARG A 244 6.61 15.51 8.64
CA ARG A 244 6.35 15.22 10.05
C ARG A 244 6.17 16.49 10.89
N GLU A 245 6.86 17.56 10.54
CA GLU A 245 6.79 18.87 11.20
C GLU A 245 5.50 19.64 10.87
N ASP A 246 4.86 19.35 9.72
CA ASP A 246 3.62 20.00 9.27
C ASP A 246 2.35 19.23 9.76
N ALA A 247 2.50 18.16 10.51
CA ALA A 247 1.43 17.25 10.93
C ALA A 247 0.93 17.46 12.37
N THR A 248 1.29 18.62 12.99
CA THR A 248 0.84 19.05 14.33
C THR A 248 -0.40 19.92 14.30
#